data_a5568ac050df4cef1ce5fa61a68c1908
#
_entry.id   a5568ac050df4cef1ce5fa61a68c1908
#
_cell.length_a   1.000
_cell.length_b   1.000
_cell.length_c   1.000
_cell.angle_alpha   90.00
_cell.angle_beta   90.00
_cell.angle_gamma   90.00
#
_symmetry.space_group_name_H-M   'P 1'
#
loop_
_entity.id
_entity.type
_entity.pdbx_description
1 polymer ?
#
loop_
_entity_poly.entity_id
_entity_poly.type
_entity_poly.pdbx_seq_one_letter_code
_entity_poly.pdbx_strand_id
1 'polypeptide(L)'
;MIKFLIQRPIAVLMAFTACFIVGLVTYFTLPVSLLPDIAIPEITVQVSAQNTSARELENTVVKPLRQQLIQVAKLKDMDSETRDGAGIIRLGFDFGTNTDLAFIEVNEKIDAAMNYLPKDAERPKVIKASATDIPCLLYTSDAA
;
A
#
# COMPACT_ATOMS: atom_id res chain seq x y z
N MET A 1 -29.50 29.14 -38.88
CA MET A 1 -28.14 28.95 -38.35
C MET A 1 -27.18 28.36 -39.36
N ILE A 2 -27.55 27.38 -40.17
CA ILE A 2 -26.68 26.74 -41.17
C ILE A 2 -26.20 27.69 -42.27
N LYS A 3 -27.03 28.64 -42.73
CA LYS A 3 -26.63 29.64 -43.74
C LYS A 3 -25.52 30.57 -43.27
N PHE A 4 -25.44 30.85 -41.97
CA PHE A 4 -24.40 31.74 -41.41
C PHE A 4 -23.01 31.06 -41.40
N LEU A 5 -22.98 29.73 -41.19
CA LEU A 5 -21.77 28.93 -41.23
C LEU A 5 -21.17 28.86 -42.66
N ILE A 6 -22.05 28.75 -43.67
CA ILE A 6 -21.63 28.62 -45.07
C ILE A 6 -21.09 29.96 -45.63
N GLN A 7 -21.59 31.11 -45.14
CA GLN A 7 -21.20 32.43 -45.63
C GLN A 7 -19.87 32.95 -45.05
N ARG A 8 -19.34 32.33 -43.98
CA ARG A 8 -18.06 32.76 -43.37
C ARG A 8 -17.14 31.57 -43.06
N PRO A 9 -16.58 30.94 -44.10
CA PRO A 9 -15.73 29.75 -43.91
C PRO A 9 -14.50 30.01 -43.03
N ILE A 10 -13.94 31.25 -43.10
CA ILE A 10 -12.79 31.65 -42.29
C ILE A 10 -13.11 31.67 -40.81
N ALA A 11 -14.30 32.14 -40.41
CA ALA A 11 -14.71 32.18 -39.01
C ALA A 11 -14.90 30.76 -38.42
N VAL A 12 -15.43 29.83 -39.22
CA VAL A 12 -15.60 28.42 -38.84
C VAL A 12 -14.23 27.75 -38.67
N LEU A 13 -13.31 28.02 -39.58
CA LEU A 13 -11.96 27.45 -39.50
C LEU A 13 -11.20 27.95 -38.27
N MET A 14 -11.33 29.26 -37.96
CA MET A 14 -10.74 29.85 -36.75
C MET A 14 -11.33 29.25 -35.46
N ALA A 15 -12.66 29.09 -35.41
CA ALA A 15 -13.33 28.47 -34.26
C ALA A 15 -12.90 27.00 -34.06
N PHE A 16 -12.78 26.25 -35.16
CA PHE A 16 -12.33 24.86 -35.11
C PHE A 16 -10.89 24.74 -34.64
N THR A 17 -9.99 25.60 -35.15
CA THR A 17 -8.59 25.65 -34.73
C THR A 17 -8.45 26.01 -33.26
N ALA A 18 -9.25 27.00 -32.79
CA ALA A 18 -9.23 27.38 -31.37
C ALA A 18 -9.69 26.21 -30.47
N CYS A 19 -10.75 25.52 -30.86
CA CYS A 19 -11.25 24.35 -30.12
C CYS A 19 -10.23 23.20 -30.11
N PHE A 20 -9.53 22.98 -31.21
CA PHE A 20 -8.46 21.99 -31.33
C PHE A 20 -7.28 22.30 -30.42
N ILE A 21 -6.85 23.58 -30.37
CA ILE A 21 -5.77 24.00 -29.47
C ILE A 21 -6.14 23.82 -27.99
N VAL A 22 -7.36 24.21 -27.60
CA VAL A 22 -7.85 24.03 -26.25
C VAL A 22 -7.90 22.54 -25.89
N GLY A 23 -8.39 21.70 -26.78
CA GLY A 23 -8.39 20.24 -26.59
C GLY A 23 -7.00 19.65 -26.42
N LEU A 24 -6.04 20.12 -27.21
CA LEU A 24 -4.65 19.67 -27.12
C LEU A 24 -4.00 20.07 -25.79
N VAL A 25 -4.19 21.32 -25.37
CA VAL A 25 -3.68 21.82 -24.09
C VAL A 25 -4.31 21.04 -22.92
N THR A 26 -5.61 20.81 -22.97
CA THR A 26 -6.29 20.02 -21.93
C THR A 26 -5.77 18.59 -21.87
N TYR A 27 -5.49 17.97 -23.02
CA TYR A 27 -4.94 16.62 -23.08
C TYR A 27 -3.58 16.51 -22.37
N PHE A 28 -2.69 17.49 -22.54
CA PHE A 28 -1.37 17.50 -21.88
C PHE A 28 -1.42 17.95 -20.41
N THR A 29 -2.47 18.66 -20.00
CA THR A 29 -2.57 19.20 -18.63
C THR A 29 -3.39 18.30 -17.70
N LEU A 30 -4.14 17.33 -18.23
CA LEU A 30 -4.83 16.37 -17.38
C LEU A 30 -3.81 15.44 -16.71
N PRO A 31 -3.64 15.51 -15.39
CA PRO A 31 -2.87 14.51 -14.68
C PRO A 31 -3.65 13.19 -14.76
N VAL A 32 -3.09 12.21 -15.47
CA VAL A 32 -3.67 10.86 -15.62
C VAL A 32 -3.40 10.03 -14.35
N SER A 33 -3.46 10.65 -13.18
CA SER A 33 -3.39 9.94 -11.91
C SER A 33 -4.80 9.58 -11.49
N LEU A 34 -5.23 8.37 -11.84
CA LEU A 34 -6.53 7.80 -11.48
C LEU A 34 -6.65 7.49 -9.99
N LEU A 35 -5.53 7.46 -9.29
CA LEU A 35 -5.49 7.33 -7.83
C LEU A 35 -4.60 8.45 -7.28
N PRO A 36 -5.10 9.28 -6.36
CA PRO A 36 -4.20 10.05 -5.54
C PRO A 36 -3.27 9.07 -4.84
N ASP A 37 -1.96 9.35 -4.84
CA ASP A 37 -0.98 8.62 -4.04
C ASP A 37 -1.28 8.84 -2.56
N ILE A 38 -2.38 8.27 -2.10
CA ILE A 38 -2.67 8.15 -0.68
C ILE A 38 -1.81 6.99 -0.22
N ALA A 39 -0.53 7.26 -0.05
CA ALA A 39 0.37 6.36 0.63
C ALA A 39 -0.10 6.30 2.09
N ILE A 40 -1.00 5.36 2.37
CA ILE A 40 -1.29 4.96 3.75
C ILE A 40 0.01 4.30 4.22
N PRO A 41 0.73 4.90 5.18
CA PRO A 41 1.93 4.28 5.68
C PRO A 41 1.56 2.97 6.36
N GLU A 42 1.88 1.86 5.72
CA GLU A 42 1.62 0.52 6.21
C GLU A 42 2.94 -0.24 6.36
N ILE A 43 3.09 -0.92 7.48
CA ILE A 43 4.23 -1.80 7.76
C ILE A 43 3.70 -3.20 7.97
N THR A 44 4.25 -4.15 7.23
CA THR A 44 3.90 -5.56 7.35
C THR A 44 5.00 -6.32 8.07
N VAL A 45 4.63 -7.00 9.14
CA VAL A 45 5.52 -7.89 9.90
C VAL A 45 5.17 -9.33 9.55
N GLN A 46 6.12 -10.05 8.99
CA GLN A 46 5.98 -11.47 8.66
C GLN A 46 6.70 -12.33 9.70
N VAL A 47 5.99 -13.31 10.20
CA VAL A 47 6.50 -14.31 11.15
C VAL A 47 6.48 -15.67 10.46
N SER A 48 7.58 -16.40 10.55
CA SER A 48 7.68 -17.78 10.05
C SER A 48 8.05 -18.72 11.20
N ALA A 49 7.32 -19.83 11.33
CA ALA A 49 7.64 -20.88 12.29
C ALA A 49 7.30 -22.23 11.65
N GLN A 50 8.33 -22.94 11.23
CA GLN A 50 8.17 -24.24 10.58
C GLN A 50 7.55 -25.27 11.53
N ASN A 51 6.64 -26.08 11.00
CA ASN A 51 5.96 -27.17 11.73
C ASN A 51 5.08 -26.73 12.93
N THR A 52 4.64 -25.49 12.98
CA THR A 52 3.77 -24.98 14.03
C THR A 52 2.35 -24.79 13.47
N SER A 53 1.33 -25.26 14.19
CA SER A 53 -0.05 -25.03 13.80
C SER A 53 -0.43 -23.55 13.94
N ALA A 54 -1.38 -23.05 13.12
CA ALA A 54 -1.83 -21.66 13.18
C ALA A 54 -2.24 -21.22 14.58
N ARG A 55 -2.92 -22.09 15.34
CA ARG A 55 -3.38 -21.80 16.70
C ARG A 55 -2.24 -21.67 17.70
N GLU A 56 -1.23 -22.50 17.57
CA GLU A 56 -0.05 -22.46 18.42
C GLU A 56 0.81 -21.23 18.09
N LEU A 57 1.04 -20.96 16.81
CA LEU A 57 1.74 -19.78 16.34
C LEU A 57 1.06 -18.48 16.80
N GLU A 58 -0.27 -18.42 16.73
CA GLU A 58 -1.05 -17.28 17.21
C GLU A 58 -0.81 -17.04 18.71
N ASN A 59 -0.93 -18.08 19.54
CA ASN A 59 -0.82 -17.93 21.00
C ASN A 59 0.62 -17.67 21.46
N THR A 60 1.59 -18.29 20.80
CA THR A 60 2.99 -18.32 21.27
C THR A 60 3.81 -17.16 20.70
N VAL A 61 3.49 -16.71 19.50
CA VAL A 61 4.31 -15.70 18.79
C VAL A 61 3.48 -14.45 18.43
N VAL A 62 2.37 -14.61 17.73
CA VAL A 62 1.61 -13.47 17.19
C VAL A 62 0.99 -12.64 18.32
N LYS A 63 0.39 -13.27 19.30
CA LYS A 63 -0.27 -12.58 20.41
C LYS A 63 0.69 -11.73 21.28
N PRO A 64 1.83 -12.25 21.78
CA PRO A 64 2.79 -11.42 22.50
C PRO A 64 3.40 -10.34 21.63
N LEU A 65 3.65 -10.62 20.34
CA LEU A 65 4.16 -9.63 19.41
C LEU A 65 3.17 -8.47 19.21
N ARG A 66 1.89 -8.76 19.03
CA ARG A 66 0.82 -7.76 18.95
C ARG A 66 0.74 -6.89 20.20
N GLN A 67 0.91 -7.46 21.39
CA GLN A 67 0.88 -6.70 22.64
C GLN A 67 2.02 -5.67 22.74
N GLN A 68 3.16 -5.94 22.14
CA GLN A 68 4.27 -4.99 22.08
C GLN A 68 4.06 -3.97 20.95
N LEU A 69 3.58 -4.41 19.80
CA LEU A 69 3.36 -3.55 18.63
C LEU A 69 2.23 -2.52 18.83
N ILE A 70 1.22 -2.82 19.67
CA ILE A 70 0.14 -1.87 19.96
C ILE A 70 0.63 -0.60 20.68
N GLN A 71 1.84 -0.63 21.23
CA GLN A 71 2.45 0.51 21.91
C GLN A 71 3.21 1.46 20.97
N VAL A 72 3.27 1.12 19.67
CA VAL A 72 3.92 1.97 18.65
C VAL A 72 3.12 3.24 18.46
N ALA A 73 3.84 4.37 18.43
CA ALA A 73 3.22 5.68 18.29
C ALA A 73 2.49 5.85 16.94
N LYS A 74 1.34 6.53 16.96
CA LYS A 74 0.52 6.82 15.76
C LYS A 74 -0.01 5.58 15.02
N LEU A 75 -0.04 4.42 15.68
CA LEU A 75 -0.72 3.25 15.16
C LEU A 75 -2.22 3.53 15.12
N LYS A 76 -2.83 3.44 13.95
CA LYS A 76 -4.26 3.64 13.71
C LYS A 76 -5.02 2.34 13.69
N ASP A 77 -4.46 1.36 13.00
CA ASP A 77 -5.10 0.06 12.77
C ASP A 77 -4.06 -1.06 12.79
N MET A 78 -4.47 -2.22 13.26
CA MET A 78 -3.62 -3.40 13.31
C MET A 78 -4.42 -4.65 12.98
N ASP A 79 -4.05 -5.28 11.88
CA ASP A 79 -4.65 -6.51 11.39
C ASP A 79 -3.66 -7.65 11.48
N SER A 80 -4.12 -8.85 11.81
CA SER A 80 -3.24 -10.03 11.86
C SER A 80 -3.91 -11.23 11.24
N GLU A 81 -3.18 -11.93 10.40
CA GLU A 81 -3.60 -13.17 9.77
C GLU A 81 -2.57 -14.25 10.10
N THR A 82 -3.03 -15.36 10.67
CA THR A 82 -2.17 -16.48 11.06
C THR A 82 -2.60 -17.74 10.31
N ARG A 83 -1.62 -18.39 9.68
CA ARG A 83 -1.77 -19.67 8.99
C ARG A 83 -0.79 -20.69 9.55
N ASP A 84 -0.92 -21.94 9.15
CA ASP A 84 0.02 -22.98 9.55
C ASP A 84 1.44 -22.62 9.06
N GLY A 85 2.36 -22.47 9.99
CA GLY A 85 3.74 -22.11 9.73
C GLY A 85 4.04 -20.66 9.39
N ALA A 86 3.04 -19.78 9.25
CA ALA A 86 3.26 -18.36 8.89
C ALA A 86 2.23 -17.42 9.53
N GLY A 87 2.68 -16.26 9.97
CA GLY A 87 1.83 -15.17 10.44
C GLY A 87 2.17 -13.86 9.77
N ILE A 88 1.17 -13.04 9.50
CA ILE A 88 1.32 -11.70 8.93
C ILE A 88 0.60 -10.71 9.84
N ILE A 89 1.29 -9.66 10.27
CA ILE A 89 0.70 -8.56 11.03
C ILE A 89 0.87 -7.29 10.19
N ARG A 90 -0.23 -6.62 9.86
CA ARG A 90 -0.26 -5.36 9.14
C ARG A 90 -0.51 -4.23 10.13
N LEU A 91 0.33 -3.22 10.07
CA LEU A 91 0.28 -2.04 10.93
C LEU A 91 -0.03 -0.83 10.06
N GLY A 92 -1.23 -0.30 10.19
CA GLY A 92 -1.65 0.94 9.53
C GLY A 92 -1.39 2.14 10.43
N PHE A 93 -0.72 3.17 9.90
CA PHE A 93 -0.40 4.39 10.62
C PHE A 93 -1.25 5.58 10.15
N ASP A 94 -1.31 6.63 10.95
CA ASP A 94 -1.96 7.87 10.56
C ASP A 94 -1.26 8.56 9.38
N PHE A 95 -2.04 9.27 8.57
CA PHE A 95 -1.53 10.06 7.46
C PHE A 95 -0.48 11.06 7.91
N GLY A 96 0.61 11.18 7.15
CA GLY A 96 1.72 12.07 7.46
C GLY A 96 2.69 11.52 8.50
N THR A 97 2.54 10.28 8.94
CA THR A 97 3.54 9.60 9.77
C THR A 97 4.78 9.30 8.94
N ASN A 98 5.95 9.65 9.49
CA ASN A 98 7.21 9.29 8.84
C ASN A 98 7.40 7.77 8.93
N THR A 99 7.29 7.10 7.78
CA THR A 99 7.37 5.65 7.68
C THR A 99 8.73 5.10 8.15
N ASP A 100 9.80 5.88 8.01
CA ASP A 100 11.15 5.45 8.44
C ASP A 100 11.26 5.43 9.96
N LEU A 101 10.72 6.43 10.64
CA LEU A 101 10.69 6.45 12.09
C LEU A 101 9.78 5.34 12.64
N ALA A 102 8.60 5.15 12.04
CA ALA A 102 7.71 4.07 12.42
C ALA A 102 8.37 2.69 12.22
N PHE A 103 9.12 2.50 11.14
CA PHE A 103 9.87 1.27 10.87
C PHE A 103 10.94 0.99 11.93
N ILE A 104 11.67 2.02 12.38
CA ILE A 104 12.67 1.89 13.44
C ILE A 104 12.01 1.50 14.75
N GLU A 105 10.89 2.17 15.11
CA GLU A 105 10.15 1.90 16.34
C GLU A 105 9.54 0.50 16.34
N VAL A 106 8.99 0.04 15.21
CA VAL A 106 8.48 -1.32 15.04
C VAL A 106 9.60 -2.36 15.24
N ASN A 107 10.78 -2.14 14.67
CA ASN A 107 11.93 -3.04 14.86
C ASN A 107 12.37 -3.08 16.32
N GLU A 108 12.42 -1.95 17.01
CA GLU A 108 12.76 -1.87 18.43
C GLU A 108 11.77 -2.68 19.29
N LYS A 109 10.45 -2.54 19.00
CA LYS A 109 9.42 -3.32 19.72
C LYS A 109 9.50 -4.81 19.41
N ILE A 110 9.85 -5.19 18.19
CA ILE A 110 10.09 -6.58 17.82
C ILE A 110 11.30 -7.14 18.58
N ASP A 111 12.40 -6.40 18.63
CA ASP A 111 13.60 -6.84 19.37
C ASP A 111 13.30 -6.99 20.88
N ALA A 112 12.50 -6.11 21.44
CA ALA A 112 12.02 -6.26 22.82
C ALA A 112 11.12 -7.51 22.98
N ALA A 113 10.24 -7.77 22.01
CA ALA A 113 9.37 -8.95 22.03
C ALA A 113 10.16 -10.26 21.91
N MET A 114 11.28 -10.27 21.19
CA MET A 114 12.13 -11.47 21.02
C MET A 114 12.60 -12.07 22.35
N ASN A 115 12.70 -11.28 23.42
CA ASN A 115 13.06 -11.77 24.75
C ASN A 115 11.97 -12.63 25.38
N TYR A 116 10.73 -12.53 24.89
CA TYR A 116 9.58 -13.27 25.38
C TYR A 116 9.12 -14.38 24.44
N LEU A 117 9.70 -14.44 23.22
CA LEU A 117 9.38 -15.46 22.24
C LEU A 117 10.21 -16.75 22.47
N PRO A 118 9.66 -17.92 22.06
CA PRO A 118 10.43 -19.16 22.05
C PRO A 118 11.67 -19.04 21.15
N LYS A 119 12.75 -19.69 21.56
CA LYS A 119 14.02 -19.67 20.80
C LYS A 119 13.93 -20.30 19.40
N ASP A 120 12.88 -21.10 19.18
CA ASP A 120 12.62 -21.75 17.89
C ASP A 120 11.84 -20.84 16.90
N ALA A 121 11.36 -19.67 17.35
CA ALA A 121 10.72 -18.71 16.49
C ALA A 121 11.77 -17.95 15.68
N GLU A 122 11.63 -17.98 14.37
CA GLU A 122 12.45 -17.18 13.46
C GLU A 122 12.18 -15.69 13.68
N ARG A 123 13.23 -14.85 13.58
CA ARG A 123 13.07 -13.41 13.74
C ARG A 123 12.04 -12.85 12.75
N PRO A 124 11.01 -12.12 13.21
CA PRO A 124 10.03 -11.52 12.35
C PRO A 124 10.67 -10.59 11.31
N LYS A 125 10.26 -10.73 10.06
CA LYS A 125 10.73 -9.91 8.96
C LYS A 125 9.81 -8.71 8.78
N VAL A 126 10.35 -7.51 8.89
CA VAL A 126 9.61 -6.26 8.69
C VAL A 126 9.74 -5.79 7.26
N ILE A 127 8.61 -5.55 6.61
CA ILE A 127 8.53 -5.08 5.23
C ILE A 127 7.73 -3.78 5.22
N LYS A 128 8.29 -2.73 4.64
CA LYS A 128 7.55 -1.51 4.37
C LYS A 128 6.67 -1.76 3.15
N ALA A 129 5.35 -1.66 3.31
CA ALA A 129 4.46 -1.60 2.17
C ALA A 129 4.51 -0.19 1.61
N SER A 130 5.22 0.00 0.51
CA SER A 130 5.09 1.19 -0.31
C SER A 130 3.91 0.99 -1.24
N ALA A 131 3.04 1.99 -1.37
CA ALA A 131 1.90 1.93 -2.29
C ALA A 131 2.32 1.72 -3.77
N THR A 132 3.61 1.90 -4.05
CA THR A 132 4.25 1.62 -5.35
C THR A 132 4.59 0.14 -5.56
N ASP A 133 4.63 -0.66 -4.50
CA ASP A 133 4.89 -2.10 -4.56
C ASP A 133 3.58 -2.93 -4.63
N ILE A 134 2.58 -2.44 -5.34
CA ILE A 134 1.51 -3.31 -5.76
C ILE A 134 2.17 -4.27 -6.75
N PRO A 135 2.39 -5.55 -6.40
CA PRO A 135 2.79 -6.52 -7.40
C PRO A 135 1.67 -6.50 -8.42
N CYS A 136 1.95 -5.95 -9.59
CA CYS A 136 1.13 -6.16 -10.76
C CYS A 136 1.17 -7.67 -10.97
N LEU A 137 0.22 -8.37 -10.37
CA LEU A 137 -0.03 -9.77 -10.67
C LEU A 137 -0.38 -9.79 -12.15
N LEU A 138 0.64 -9.95 -12.96
CA LEU A 138 0.52 -10.52 -14.27
C LEU A 138 -0.16 -11.87 -14.06
N TYR A 139 -1.48 -11.85 -14.16
CA TYR A 139 -2.28 -13.05 -14.30
C TYR A 139 -1.89 -13.66 -15.65
N THR A 140 -0.81 -14.39 -15.67
CA THR A 140 -0.56 -15.35 -16.73
C THR A 140 -1.48 -16.52 -16.44
N SER A 141 -2.67 -16.45 -17.03
CA SER A 141 -3.51 -17.60 -17.26
C SER A 141 -2.69 -18.58 -18.13
N ASP A 142 -2.01 -19.48 -17.48
CA ASP A 142 -1.48 -20.67 -18.14
C ASP A 142 -2.68 -21.56 -18.43
N ALA A 143 -3.28 -21.34 -19.59
CA ALA A 143 -4.22 -22.24 -20.20
C ALA A 143 -3.40 -23.21 -21.08
N ALA A 144 -3.08 -24.36 -20.55
CA ALA A 144 -2.70 -25.53 -21.31
C ALA A 144 -3.69 -26.66 -21.00
#